data_fccb5bfba9a2aa5208e49441e80e267c
#
_entry.id   fccb5bfba9a2aa5208e49441e80e267c
#
_cell.length_a   1.000
_cell.length_b   1.000
_cell.length_c   1.000
_cell.angle_alpha   90.00
_cell.angle_beta   90.00
_cell.angle_gamma   90.00
#
_symmetry.space_group_name_H-M   'P 1'
#
loop_
_entity.id
_entity.type
_entity.pdbx_description
1 polymer ?
#
loop_
_entity_poly.entity_id
_entity_poly.type
_entity_poly.pdbx_seq_one_letter_code
_entity_poly.pdbx_strand_id
1 'polypeptide(L)'
;DGKPVEGDFEFLIAATFIGGIEFEIIQPIHGVNPYSKFLEERGPGIHHIKESILDNDALDAAVAEYSSRGPKVNYQGKYMEDHYFYLDTFDALGAYYEMGNNAKVSAKPEFVGWYPEEP
;
A
#
# COMPACT_ATOMS: atom_id res chain seq x y z
N ASP A 1 -6.22 -2.80 -13.38
CA ASP A 1 -7.06 -2.64 -14.59
C ASP A 1 -7.45 -1.19 -14.90
N GLY A 2 -6.95 -0.20 -14.15
CA GLY A 2 -7.26 1.22 -14.36
C GLY A 2 -8.71 1.63 -14.07
N LYS A 3 -9.47 0.76 -13.41
CA LYS A 3 -10.84 1.08 -13.00
C LYS A 3 -10.85 1.57 -11.55
N PRO A 4 -11.64 2.61 -11.21
CA PRO A 4 -11.84 3.00 -9.82
C PRO A 4 -12.33 1.83 -8.99
N VAL A 5 -11.90 1.75 -7.74
CA VAL A 5 -12.54 0.87 -6.75
C VAL A 5 -13.90 1.48 -6.44
N GLU A 6 -14.96 0.71 -6.72
CA GLU A 6 -16.33 1.15 -6.49
C GLU A 6 -16.79 0.69 -5.10
N GLY A 7 -17.65 1.50 -4.51
CA GLY A 7 -18.25 1.21 -3.21
C GLY A 7 -17.47 1.80 -2.05
N ASP A 8 -18.04 1.65 -0.88
CA ASP A 8 -17.47 2.06 0.38
C ASP A 8 -16.60 0.94 0.96
N PHE A 9 -15.44 1.28 1.47
CA PHE A 9 -14.54 0.31 2.09
C PHE A 9 -13.79 0.93 3.26
N GLU A 10 -13.42 0.09 4.20
CA GLU A 10 -12.68 0.49 5.40
C GLU A 10 -11.63 -0.57 5.74
N PHE A 11 -10.49 -0.12 6.22
CA PHE A 11 -9.45 -0.94 6.80
C PHE A 11 -8.72 -0.18 7.91
N LEU A 12 -8.16 -0.92 8.85
CA LEU A 12 -7.30 -0.38 9.90
C LEU A 12 -5.84 -0.66 9.57
N ILE A 13 -4.98 0.28 9.92
CA ILE A 13 -3.51 0.10 9.86
C ILE A 13 -2.96 0.32 11.26
N ALA A 14 -2.20 -0.66 11.77
CA ALA A 14 -1.33 -0.48 12.91
C ALA A 14 0.12 -0.44 12.40
N ALA A 15 0.83 0.65 12.66
CA ALA A 15 2.18 0.87 12.18
C ALA A 15 3.19 0.99 13.33
N THR A 16 4.38 0.45 13.12
CA THR A 16 5.52 0.59 14.04
C THR A 16 6.84 0.58 13.28
N PHE A 17 7.89 1.14 13.88
CA PHE A 17 9.23 1.13 13.30
C PHE A 17 10.15 0.18 14.07
N ILE A 18 10.80 -0.73 13.35
CA ILE A 18 11.78 -1.66 13.90
C ILE A 18 13.03 -1.61 13.01
N GLY A 19 14.16 -1.19 13.57
CA GLY A 19 15.42 -1.12 12.84
C GLY A 19 15.39 -0.19 11.60
N GLY A 20 14.58 0.86 11.63
CA GLY A 20 14.43 1.81 10.52
C GLY A 20 13.49 1.36 9.41
N ILE A 21 12.85 0.21 9.56
CA ILE A 21 11.83 -0.30 8.65
C ILE A 21 10.45 -0.08 9.28
N GLU A 22 9.52 0.47 8.53
CA GLU A 22 8.12 0.56 8.93
C GLU A 22 7.42 -0.77 8.69
N PHE A 23 6.76 -1.27 9.72
CA PHE A 23 5.88 -2.43 9.64
C PHE A 23 4.44 -1.97 9.77
N GLU A 24 3.64 -2.35 8.80
CA GLU A 24 2.20 -2.10 8.78
C GLU A 24 1.43 -3.41 8.92
N ILE A 25 0.56 -3.50 9.91
CA ILE A 25 -0.43 -4.58 10.03
C ILE A 25 -1.75 -4.02 9.54
N ILE A 26 -2.25 -4.58 8.45
CA ILE A 26 -3.46 -4.09 7.78
C ILE A 26 -4.60 -5.08 8.00
N GLN A 27 -5.71 -4.58 8.52
CA GLN A 27 -6.92 -5.35 8.75
C GLN A 27 -8.08 -4.77 7.95
N PRO A 28 -8.54 -5.45 6.89
CA PRO A 28 -9.79 -5.09 6.21
C PRO A 28 -10.98 -5.20 7.18
N ILE A 29 -11.86 -4.20 7.18
CA ILE A 29 -13.07 -4.15 8.03
C ILE A 29 -14.30 -4.44 7.17
N HIS A 30 -14.52 -3.67 6.12
CA HIS A 30 -15.62 -3.91 5.19
C HIS A 30 -15.27 -3.42 3.76
N GLY A 31 -16.11 -3.84 2.82
CA GLY A 31 -15.97 -3.46 1.41
C GLY A 31 -14.87 -4.23 0.67
N VAL A 32 -14.88 -4.08 -0.64
CA VAL A 32 -13.90 -4.73 -1.53
C VAL A 32 -12.75 -3.78 -1.80
N ASN A 33 -11.55 -4.19 -1.39
CA ASN A 33 -10.31 -3.44 -1.59
C ASN A 33 -9.15 -4.44 -1.82
N PRO A 34 -7.94 -4.00 -2.17
CA PRO A 34 -6.82 -4.91 -2.42
C PRO A 34 -6.49 -5.83 -1.25
N TYR A 35 -6.61 -5.33 -0.03
CA TYR A 35 -6.29 -6.08 1.18
C TYR A 35 -7.33 -7.15 1.49
N SER A 36 -8.64 -6.83 1.31
CA SER A 36 -9.71 -7.82 1.49
C SER A 36 -9.62 -8.95 0.46
N LYS A 37 -9.31 -8.63 -0.80
CA LYS A 37 -9.10 -9.61 -1.85
C LYS A 37 -7.90 -10.51 -1.56
N PHE A 38 -6.79 -9.90 -1.15
CA PHE A 38 -5.59 -10.66 -0.79
C PHE A 38 -5.88 -11.66 0.34
N LEU A 39 -6.55 -11.19 1.40
CA LEU A 39 -6.88 -12.02 2.56
C LEU A 39 -7.83 -13.17 2.19
N GLU A 40 -8.81 -12.93 1.31
CA GLU A 40 -9.73 -13.96 0.82
C GLU A 40 -9.03 -15.02 -0.04
N GLU A 41 -8.16 -14.59 -0.96
CA GLU A 41 -7.50 -15.47 -1.92
C GLU A 41 -6.31 -16.23 -1.35
N ARG A 42 -5.61 -15.65 -0.38
CA ARG A 42 -4.29 -16.14 0.08
C ARG A 42 -4.18 -16.34 1.58
N GLY A 43 -5.13 -15.83 2.35
CA GLY A 43 -5.04 -15.81 3.82
C GLY A 43 -4.06 -14.75 4.35
N PRO A 44 -3.79 -14.74 5.67
CA PRO A 44 -2.84 -13.82 6.28
C PRO A 44 -1.42 -14.03 5.74
N GLY A 45 -0.73 -12.94 5.43
CA GLY A 45 0.62 -13.00 4.88
C GLY A 45 1.18 -11.62 4.54
N ILE A 46 2.35 -11.60 3.93
CA ILE A 46 2.98 -10.37 3.46
C ILE A 46 2.24 -9.92 2.20
N HIS A 47 1.56 -8.76 2.28
CA HIS A 47 0.87 -8.17 1.14
C HIS A 47 1.84 -7.45 0.22
N HIS A 48 2.67 -6.57 0.75
CA HIS A 48 3.58 -5.75 -0.04
C HIS A 48 4.90 -5.44 0.65
N ILE A 49 5.86 -5.04 -0.16
CA ILE A 49 7.13 -4.45 0.25
C ILE A 49 7.20 -3.10 -0.47
N LYS A 50 7.46 -2.02 0.28
CA LYS A 50 7.43 -0.65 -0.23
C LYS A 50 8.81 -0.04 -0.38
N GLU A 51 9.03 0.60 -1.52
CA GLU A 51 10.11 1.56 -1.76
C GLU A 51 9.55 2.99 -1.75
N SER A 52 10.22 3.87 -1.01
CA SER A 52 9.84 5.29 -0.96
C SER A 52 10.65 6.10 -1.96
N ILE A 53 9.97 6.75 -2.91
CA ILE A 53 10.55 7.64 -3.91
C ILE A 53 9.89 9.00 -3.75
N LEU A 54 10.54 9.91 -3.02
CA LEU A 54 9.94 11.16 -2.53
C LEU A 54 9.61 12.19 -3.61
N ASP A 55 10.33 12.14 -4.73
CA ASP A 55 10.09 13.02 -5.88
C ASP A 55 9.06 12.40 -6.82
N ASN A 56 8.02 13.15 -7.18
CA ASN A 56 6.92 12.63 -7.99
C ASN A 56 7.35 12.28 -9.42
N ASP A 57 8.21 13.08 -10.04
CA ASP A 57 8.68 12.82 -11.41
C ASP A 57 9.57 11.57 -11.43
N ALA A 58 10.40 11.38 -10.39
CA ALA A 58 11.21 10.19 -10.21
C ALA A 58 10.33 8.95 -9.91
N LEU A 59 9.25 9.10 -9.15
CA LEU A 59 8.29 8.03 -8.88
C LEU A 59 7.61 7.57 -10.18
N ASP A 60 7.09 8.50 -10.96
CA ASP A 60 6.44 8.19 -12.24
C ASP A 60 7.42 7.52 -13.23
N ALA A 61 8.66 8.02 -13.29
CA ALA A 61 9.69 7.41 -14.11
C ALA A 61 10.05 5.98 -13.67
N ALA A 62 10.16 5.74 -12.35
CA ALA A 62 10.41 4.41 -11.80
C ALA A 62 9.27 3.44 -12.08
N VAL A 63 8.01 3.87 -11.89
CA VAL A 63 6.83 3.06 -12.21
C VAL A 63 6.82 2.67 -13.70
N ALA A 64 7.11 3.62 -14.60
CA ALA A 64 7.18 3.36 -16.02
C ALA A 64 8.32 2.39 -16.37
N GLU A 65 9.49 2.58 -15.78
CA GLU A 65 10.66 1.71 -16.01
C GLU A 65 10.37 0.27 -15.55
N TYR A 66 9.93 0.08 -14.32
CA TYR A 66 9.62 -1.26 -13.81
C TYR A 66 8.51 -1.93 -14.60
N SER A 67 7.46 -1.19 -14.96
CA SER A 67 6.36 -1.72 -15.79
C SER A 67 6.81 -2.12 -17.19
N SER A 68 7.86 -1.50 -17.73
CA SER A 68 8.44 -1.87 -19.04
C SER A 68 9.18 -3.21 -18.99
N ARG A 69 9.62 -3.65 -17.81
CA ARG A 69 10.33 -4.90 -17.57
C ARG A 69 9.42 -6.11 -17.35
N GLY A 70 8.11 -5.92 -17.31
CA GLY A 70 7.12 -7.00 -17.21
C GLY A 70 5.97 -6.76 -16.24
N PRO A 71 6.23 -6.51 -14.94
CA PRO A 71 5.14 -6.32 -13.98
C PRO A 71 4.28 -5.11 -14.36
N LYS A 72 2.96 -5.25 -14.27
CA LYS A 72 2.02 -4.15 -14.55
C LYS A 72 1.58 -3.51 -13.22
N VAL A 73 1.13 -2.27 -13.29
CA VAL A 73 0.44 -1.66 -12.15
C VAL A 73 -0.86 -2.41 -11.94
N ASN A 74 -0.95 -3.12 -10.82
CA ASN A 74 -2.12 -3.87 -10.41
C ASN A 74 -3.13 -2.96 -9.69
N TYR A 75 -2.61 -2.12 -8.82
CA TYR A 75 -3.40 -1.18 -8.03
C TYR A 75 -2.62 0.12 -7.85
N GLN A 76 -3.33 1.22 -7.82
CA GLN A 76 -2.77 2.53 -7.47
C GLN A 76 -3.78 3.31 -6.64
N GLY A 77 -3.27 4.18 -5.81
CA GLY A 77 -4.09 5.04 -5.00
C GLY A 77 -3.47 6.41 -4.80
N LYS A 78 -4.34 7.30 -4.40
CA LYS A 78 -3.96 8.64 -3.97
C LYS A 78 -4.76 8.99 -2.73
N TYR A 79 -4.05 9.34 -1.67
CA TYR A 79 -4.64 9.90 -0.48
C TYR A 79 -4.04 11.28 -0.23
N MET A 80 -4.79 12.32 -0.59
CA MET A 80 -4.30 13.71 -0.62
C MET A 80 -3.04 13.83 -1.48
N GLU A 81 -1.90 14.16 -0.90
CA GLU A 81 -0.61 14.30 -1.58
C GLU A 81 0.17 13.00 -1.69
N ASP A 82 -0.25 11.94 -0.98
CA ASP A 82 0.41 10.64 -1.02
C ASP A 82 -0.09 9.82 -2.21
N HIS A 83 0.86 9.45 -3.08
CA HIS A 83 0.63 8.61 -4.25
C HIS A 83 1.36 7.30 -4.09
N TYR A 84 0.69 6.19 -4.42
CA TYR A 84 1.29 4.87 -4.37
C TYR A 84 0.80 3.96 -5.49
N PHE A 85 1.66 3.03 -5.87
CA PHE A 85 1.46 2.08 -6.95
C PHE A 85 1.90 0.70 -6.50
N TYR A 86 1.03 -0.30 -6.65
CA TYR A 86 1.39 -1.71 -6.49
C TYR A 86 1.64 -2.33 -7.86
N LEU A 87 2.81 -2.89 -8.04
CA LEU A 87 3.14 -3.70 -9.21
C LEU A 87 2.73 -5.16 -8.98
N ASP A 88 2.25 -5.80 -10.04
CA ASP A 88 1.88 -7.22 -10.03
C ASP A 88 3.13 -8.11 -10.06
N THR A 89 3.75 -8.25 -8.89
CA THR A 89 4.99 -9.00 -8.68
C THR A 89 4.78 -10.24 -7.83
N PHE A 90 3.54 -10.56 -7.45
CA PHE A 90 3.29 -11.59 -6.45
C PHE A 90 3.82 -12.96 -6.85
N ASP A 91 3.66 -13.37 -8.11
CA ASP A 91 4.14 -14.66 -8.59
C ASP A 91 5.68 -14.76 -8.58
N ALA A 92 6.37 -13.63 -8.74
CA ALA A 92 7.84 -13.59 -8.76
C ALA A 92 8.46 -13.42 -7.36
N LEU A 93 7.83 -12.62 -6.49
CA LEU A 93 8.41 -12.19 -5.22
C LEU A 93 7.66 -12.74 -3.98
N GLY A 94 6.46 -13.29 -4.15
CA GLY A 94 5.58 -13.66 -3.03
C GLY A 94 4.97 -12.45 -2.30
N ALA A 95 5.07 -11.25 -2.89
CA ALA A 95 4.51 -10.00 -2.40
C ALA A 95 4.30 -9.03 -3.56
N TYR A 96 3.39 -8.06 -3.42
CA TYR A 96 3.32 -6.93 -4.31
C TYR A 96 4.46 -5.96 -4.02
N TYR A 97 5.06 -5.39 -5.07
CA TYR A 97 6.06 -4.33 -4.91
C TYR A 97 5.35 -2.97 -4.97
N GLU A 98 5.42 -2.24 -3.88
CA GLU A 98 4.84 -0.90 -3.78
C GLU A 98 5.91 0.15 -4.00
N MET A 99 5.59 1.16 -4.77
CA MET A 99 6.33 2.42 -4.86
C MET A 99 5.42 3.58 -4.49
N GLY A 100 5.92 4.50 -3.68
CA GLY A 100 5.14 5.65 -3.24
C GLY A 100 6.01 6.83 -2.85
N ASN A 101 5.42 8.04 -2.91
CA ASN A 101 6.16 9.27 -2.59
C ASN A 101 6.23 9.57 -1.08
N ASN A 102 5.49 8.84 -0.25
CA ASN A 102 5.42 9.07 1.20
C ASN A 102 5.18 10.54 1.56
N ALA A 103 4.35 11.22 0.78
CA ALA A 103 4.05 12.62 1.02
C ALA A 103 3.38 12.80 2.37
N LYS A 104 3.73 13.87 3.06
CA LYS A 104 3.02 14.27 4.28
C LYS A 104 1.63 14.74 3.89
N VAL A 105 0.63 13.97 4.31
CA VAL A 105 -0.75 14.33 4.06
C VAL A 105 -1.19 15.50 4.96
N SER A 106 -2.00 16.39 4.41
CA SER A 106 -2.50 17.58 5.11
C SER A 106 -3.51 17.28 6.22
N ALA A 107 -4.17 16.12 6.17
CA ALA A 107 -5.00 15.59 7.26
C ALA A 107 -4.44 14.25 7.74
N LYS A 108 -4.45 14.06 9.05
CA LYS A 108 -4.09 12.76 9.62
C LYS A 108 -5.24 11.79 9.42
N PRO A 109 -4.96 10.49 9.14
CA PRO A 109 -5.94 9.45 9.30
C PRO A 109 -6.53 9.50 10.71
N GLU A 110 -7.74 9.02 10.88
CA GLU A 110 -8.34 8.94 12.20
C GLU A 110 -7.48 8.05 13.10
N PHE A 111 -6.95 8.64 14.17
CA PHE A 111 -6.16 7.91 15.15
C PHE A 111 -7.09 7.21 16.13
N VAL A 112 -7.06 5.88 16.12
CA VAL A 112 -7.94 5.06 16.94
C VAL A 112 -7.34 4.80 18.32
N GLY A 113 -6.05 4.61 18.43
CA GLY A 113 -5.37 4.35 19.70
C GLY A 113 -3.99 3.71 19.56
N TRP A 114 -3.38 3.41 20.70
CA TRP A 114 -2.12 2.68 20.81
C TRP A 114 -2.37 1.20 21.13
N TYR A 115 -1.50 0.34 20.61
CA TYR A 115 -1.46 -1.06 20.99
C TYR A 115 0.01 -1.52 21.17
N PRO A 116 0.37 -2.11 22.32
CA PRO A 116 -0.44 -2.17 23.55
C PRO A 116 -0.79 -0.76 24.04
N GLU A 117 -1.74 -0.65 24.99
CA GLU A 117 -2.08 0.66 25.58
C GLU A 117 -0.82 1.42 25.95
N GLU A 118 -0.85 2.73 25.78
CA GLU A 118 0.29 3.61 26.06
C GLU A 118 0.79 3.35 27.49
N PRO A 119 2.09 3.12 27.69
CA PRO A 119 2.65 2.79 28.99
C PRO A 119 2.52 3.94 29.99
#